data_2c0109761a15c94c749f45c2a1f74f24
#
_entry.id   2c0109761a15c94c749f45c2a1f74f24
#
_cell.length_a   1.000
_cell.length_b   1.000
_cell.length_c   1.000
_cell.angle_alpha   90.00
_cell.angle_beta   90.00
_cell.angle_gamma   90.00
#
_symmetry.space_group_name_H-M   'P 1'
#
loop_
_entity.id
_entity.type
_entity.pdbx_description
1 polymer ?
#
loop_
_entity_poly.entity_id
_entity_poly.type
_entity_poly.pdbx_seq_one_letter_code
_entity_poly.pdbx_strand_id
1 'polypeptide(L)'
;SEVVGTLSLSTIDTKSDWSGSVAKDDKSKVSFDNFAYVGYFPTANESGIMSWNIGISYNRLKNFNRNYRISGSQAYSMADYVADKAYGINEADLIYREGSYDPYNNANLPWMPVLGYKGGYFGSYPGTDSEYHSGFGEMGNNEQWNGYSPDRTSLNVTEKGAVDQYNFSFATNISNVVFIGANLAVTDINYSTSTIYDEEFSGGDH
;
A
#
# COMPACT_ATOMS: atom_id res chain seq x y z
N SER A 1 -22.67 -22.06 -29.37
CA SER A 1 -22.37 -21.42 -28.07
C SER A 1 -21.13 -22.07 -27.48
N GLU A 2 -20.33 -21.28 -26.79
CA GLU A 2 -19.05 -21.70 -26.20
C GLU A 2 -18.92 -21.15 -24.77
N VAL A 3 -18.29 -21.95 -23.89
CA VAL A 3 -17.97 -21.54 -22.52
C VAL A 3 -16.47 -21.80 -22.29
N VAL A 4 -15.78 -20.82 -21.73
CA VAL A 4 -14.36 -20.93 -21.39
C VAL A 4 -14.18 -20.47 -19.93
N GLY A 5 -13.31 -21.17 -19.21
CA GLY A 5 -12.92 -20.80 -17.86
C GLY A 5 -11.45 -21.15 -17.60
N THR A 6 -10.74 -20.29 -16.88
CA THR A 6 -9.32 -20.46 -16.53
C THR A 6 -9.11 -20.28 -15.03
N LEU A 7 -8.47 -21.28 -14.43
CA LEU A 7 -7.93 -21.23 -13.07
C LEU A 7 -6.41 -21.18 -13.16
N SER A 8 -5.79 -20.33 -12.36
CA SER A 8 -4.33 -20.31 -12.23
C SER A 8 -3.89 -20.51 -10.79
N LEU A 9 -2.70 -21.10 -10.66
CA LEU A 9 -1.92 -21.13 -9.43
C LEU A 9 -0.72 -20.22 -9.64
N SER A 10 -0.63 -19.15 -8.91
CA SER A 10 0.52 -18.25 -8.95
C SER A 10 1.30 -18.32 -7.65
N THR A 11 2.63 -18.38 -7.76
CA THR A 11 3.55 -18.21 -6.63
C THR A 11 4.40 -16.98 -6.91
N ILE A 12 4.45 -16.09 -5.94
CA ILE A 12 5.22 -14.85 -5.99
C ILE A 12 6.29 -14.96 -4.93
N ASP A 13 7.54 -15.03 -5.37
CA ASP A 13 8.70 -14.98 -4.50
C ASP A 13 9.24 -13.55 -4.48
N THR A 14 9.46 -13.03 -3.29
CA THR A 14 10.04 -11.71 -3.08
C THR A 14 11.38 -11.83 -2.37
N LYS A 15 12.34 -11.04 -2.81
CA LYS A 15 13.64 -10.93 -2.18
C LYS A 15 13.94 -9.45 -1.99
N SER A 16 14.26 -9.07 -0.76
CA SER A 16 14.75 -7.73 -0.43
C SER A 16 16.16 -7.83 0.16
N ASP A 17 16.97 -6.86 -0.17
CA ASP A 17 18.31 -6.69 0.39
C ASP A 17 18.41 -5.28 0.95
N TRP A 18 18.77 -5.17 2.23
CA TRP A 18 18.95 -3.90 2.90
C TRP A 18 20.16 -3.96 3.84
N SER A 19 21.13 -3.12 3.57
CA SER A 19 22.38 -3.07 4.35
C SER A 19 23.04 -4.45 4.51
N GLY A 20 22.98 -5.29 3.46
CA GLY A 20 23.53 -6.64 3.47
C GLY A 20 22.66 -7.71 4.16
N SER A 21 21.53 -7.31 4.72
CA SER A 21 20.53 -8.26 5.25
C SER A 21 19.54 -8.64 4.16
N VAL A 22 19.44 -9.95 3.88
CA VAL A 22 18.56 -10.48 2.84
C VAL A 22 17.34 -11.11 3.48
N ALA A 23 16.16 -10.58 3.20
CA ALA A 23 14.88 -11.18 3.54
C ALA A 23 14.21 -11.77 2.30
N LYS A 24 13.55 -12.91 2.47
CA LYS A 24 12.74 -13.57 1.44
C LYS A 24 11.36 -13.82 1.97
N ASP A 25 10.38 -13.71 1.11
CA ASP A 25 8.99 -14.05 1.41
C ASP A 25 8.36 -14.66 0.16
N ASP A 26 7.45 -15.60 0.34
CA ASP A 26 6.71 -16.22 -0.74
C ASP A 26 5.21 -16.21 -0.46
N LYS A 27 4.43 -16.17 -1.52
CA LYS A 27 2.98 -16.26 -1.43
C LYS A 27 2.41 -16.99 -2.61
N SER A 28 1.72 -18.09 -2.31
CA SER A 28 0.97 -18.84 -3.30
C SER A 28 -0.52 -18.55 -3.22
N LYS A 29 -1.17 -18.45 -4.36
CA LYS A 29 -2.61 -18.21 -4.45
C LYS A 29 -3.21 -18.90 -5.66
N VAL A 30 -4.33 -19.58 -5.46
CA VAL A 30 -5.22 -20.01 -6.54
C VAL A 30 -6.13 -18.85 -6.90
N SER A 31 -6.24 -18.51 -8.17
CA SER A 31 -7.14 -17.47 -8.68
C SER A 31 -7.98 -17.99 -9.84
N PHE A 32 -9.17 -17.42 -9.93
CA PHE A 32 -10.05 -17.55 -11.08
C PHE A 32 -9.79 -16.35 -11.97
N ASP A 33 -9.18 -16.57 -13.14
CA ASP A 33 -8.62 -15.46 -13.92
C ASP A 33 -9.47 -15.09 -15.13
N ASN A 34 -10.24 -16.05 -15.65
CA ASN A 34 -11.08 -15.80 -16.80
C ASN A 34 -12.32 -16.68 -16.77
N PHE A 35 -13.42 -16.08 -17.19
CA PHE A 35 -14.64 -16.76 -17.58
C PHE A 35 -15.22 -16.08 -18.81
N ALA A 36 -15.61 -16.83 -19.81
CA ALA A 36 -16.29 -16.28 -20.96
C ALA A 36 -17.42 -17.21 -21.42
N TYR A 37 -18.50 -16.61 -21.87
CA TYR A 37 -19.60 -17.27 -22.56
C TYR A 37 -19.91 -16.51 -23.84
N VAL A 38 -20.03 -17.23 -24.94
CA VAL A 38 -20.51 -16.69 -26.23
C VAL A 38 -21.70 -17.50 -26.71
N GLY A 39 -22.83 -16.86 -26.86
CA GLY A 39 -24.01 -17.40 -27.46
C GLY A 39 -24.12 -17.00 -28.94
N TYR A 40 -24.31 -17.98 -29.83
CA TYR A 40 -24.60 -17.78 -31.23
C TYR A 40 -26.04 -18.13 -31.51
N PHE A 41 -26.77 -17.21 -32.14
CA PHE A 41 -28.20 -17.31 -32.42
C PHE A 41 -28.45 -17.07 -33.91
N PRO A 42 -28.53 -18.14 -34.74
CA PRO A 42 -28.88 -18.02 -36.13
C PRO A 42 -30.36 -17.68 -36.27
N THR A 43 -30.71 -16.90 -37.28
CA THR A 43 -32.08 -16.66 -37.71
C THR A 43 -32.40 -17.54 -38.92
N ALA A 44 -33.66 -17.77 -39.18
CA ALA A 44 -34.10 -18.49 -40.38
C ALA A 44 -34.26 -17.60 -41.61
N ASN A 45 -33.69 -16.37 -41.56
CA ASN A 45 -33.85 -15.39 -42.64
C ASN A 45 -32.84 -15.67 -43.77
N GLU A 46 -33.28 -15.57 -45.02
CA GLU A 46 -32.40 -15.63 -46.20
C GLU A 46 -31.73 -14.28 -46.53
N SER A 47 -32.22 -13.18 -45.95
CA SER A 47 -31.70 -11.83 -46.10
C SER A 47 -31.95 -11.00 -44.84
N GLY A 48 -31.25 -9.90 -44.66
CA GLY A 48 -31.30 -9.09 -43.46
C GLY A 48 -30.46 -9.70 -42.33
N ILE A 49 -30.94 -9.71 -41.10
CA ILE A 49 -30.23 -10.27 -39.96
C ILE A 49 -30.19 -11.79 -40.06
N MET A 50 -28.99 -12.35 -40.33
CA MET A 50 -28.77 -13.80 -40.48
C MET A 50 -28.43 -14.47 -39.17
N SER A 51 -27.72 -13.75 -38.28
CA SER A 51 -27.39 -14.21 -36.94
C SER A 51 -27.05 -13.05 -36.03
N TRP A 52 -27.14 -13.30 -34.76
CA TRP A 52 -26.63 -12.40 -33.71
C TRP A 52 -25.91 -13.21 -32.65
N ASN A 53 -24.96 -12.53 -31.98
CA ASN A 53 -24.13 -13.12 -30.95
C ASN A 53 -24.17 -12.24 -29.72
N ILE A 54 -24.19 -12.86 -28.56
CA ILE A 54 -23.98 -12.20 -27.28
C ILE A 54 -22.77 -12.84 -26.62
N GLY A 55 -21.87 -12.01 -26.11
CA GLY A 55 -20.74 -12.44 -25.31
C GLY A 55 -20.74 -11.75 -23.95
N ILE A 56 -20.45 -12.51 -22.93
CA ILE A 56 -20.11 -11.99 -21.59
C ILE A 56 -18.78 -12.61 -21.18
N SER A 57 -17.89 -11.78 -20.63
CA SER A 57 -16.65 -12.31 -20.07
C SER A 57 -16.21 -11.53 -18.83
N TYR A 58 -15.58 -12.26 -17.95
CA TYR A 58 -14.81 -11.77 -16.82
C TYR A 58 -13.34 -12.08 -17.05
N ASN A 59 -12.47 -11.08 -16.81
CA ASN A 59 -11.04 -11.25 -16.91
C ASN A 59 -10.35 -10.57 -15.73
N ARG A 60 -9.50 -11.30 -15.03
CA ARG A 60 -8.57 -10.72 -14.08
C ARG A 60 -7.35 -10.17 -14.81
N LEU A 61 -7.24 -8.84 -14.91
CA LEU A 61 -6.16 -8.18 -15.62
C LEU A 61 -4.87 -8.10 -14.80
N LYS A 62 -5.00 -7.98 -13.46
CA LYS A 62 -3.87 -7.90 -12.54
C LYS A 62 -4.23 -8.44 -11.17
N ASN A 63 -3.24 -9.05 -10.51
CA ASN A 63 -3.31 -9.50 -9.13
C ASN A 63 -2.23 -8.78 -8.32
N PHE A 64 -2.62 -8.13 -7.21
CA PHE A 64 -1.71 -7.40 -6.32
C PHE A 64 -1.28 -8.22 -5.10
N ASN A 65 -1.76 -9.45 -4.94
CA ASN A 65 -1.50 -10.25 -3.75
C ASN A 65 -0.02 -10.64 -3.65
N ARG A 66 0.74 -9.85 -2.90
CA ARG A 66 2.12 -10.15 -2.54
C ARG A 66 2.43 -9.73 -1.11
N ASN A 67 3.39 -10.40 -0.51
CA ASN A 67 4.02 -10.01 0.72
C ASN A 67 5.49 -9.71 0.45
N TYR A 68 6.05 -8.75 1.17
CA TYR A 68 7.48 -8.62 1.25
C TYR A 68 7.90 -8.04 2.59
N ARG A 69 9.10 -8.43 3.00
CA ARG A 69 9.72 -8.00 4.22
C ARG A 69 11.08 -7.39 3.92
N ILE A 70 11.35 -6.25 4.54
CA ILE A 70 12.66 -5.62 4.55
C ILE A 70 13.12 -5.62 6.00
N SER A 71 14.36 -6.04 6.27
CA SER A 71 14.90 -6.06 7.63
C SER A 71 16.41 -5.83 7.59
N GLY A 72 16.90 -5.00 8.51
CA GLY A 72 18.32 -4.67 8.63
C GLY A 72 18.57 -3.85 9.88
N SER A 73 19.83 -3.49 10.15
CA SER A 73 20.16 -2.52 11.17
C SER A 73 20.37 -1.14 10.56
N GLN A 74 20.02 -0.10 11.29
CA GLN A 74 20.17 1.30 10.89
C GLN A 74 20.84 2.10 12.00
N ALA A 75 21.54 3.18 11.61
CA ALA A 75 22.11 4.14 12.55
C ALA A 75 21.08 5.12 13.12
N TYR A 76 19.93 5.27 12.44
CA TYR A 76 18.88 6.22 12.82
C TYR A 76 17.53 5.49 12.98
N SER A 77 16.80 5.90 14.01
CA SER A 77 15.45 5.41 14.27
C SER A 77 14.40 6.28 13.57
N MET A 78 13.15 5.81 13.56
CA MET A 78 12.01 6.64 13.18
C MET A 78 11.87 7.85 14.12
N ALA A 79 12.26 7.70 15.40
CA ALA A 79 12.22 8.78 16.38
C ALA A 79 13.20 9.89 16.01
N ASP A 80 14.42 9.55 15.55
CA ASP A 80 15.38 10.55 15.04
C ASP A 80 14.78 11.30 13.84
N TYR A 81 14.19 10.58 12.90
CA TYR A 81 13.55 11.20 11.74
C TYR A 81 12.43 12.15 12.14
N VAL A 82 11.61 11.79 13.12
CA VAL A 82 10.50 12.65 13.59
C VAL A 82 11.03 13.86 14.36
N ALA A 83 12.09 13.69 15.15
CA ALA A 83 12.80 14.78 15.83
C ALA A 83 13.37 15.80 14.83
N ASP A 84 14.03 15.33 13.76
CA ASP A 84 14.52 16.19 12.67
C ASP A 84 13.41 17.00 12.00
N LYS A 85 12.21 16.42 11.86
CA LYS A 85 11.05 17.17 11.31
C LYS A 85 10.48 18.21 12.25
N ALA A 86 10.78 18.11 13.53
CA ALA A 86 10.38 19.08 14.54
C ALA A 86 11.39 20.25 14.67
N TYR A 87 12.63 20.09 14.14
CA TYR A 87 13.66 21.09 14.24
C TYR A 87 13.21 22.49 13.80
N GLY A 88 13.41 23.48 14.67
CA GLY A 88 13.01 24.87 14.44
C GLY A 88 11.55 25.18 14.80
N ILE A 89 10.73 24.20 15.18
CA ILE A 89 9.39 24.45 15.74
C ILE A 89 9.55 24.69 17.24
N ASN A 90 8.91 25.73 17.77
CA ASN A 90 8.96 25.99 19.21
C ASN A 90 8.18 24.91 19.97
N GLU A 91 8.76 24.37 21.05
CA GLU A 91 8.14 23.31 21.85
C GLU A 91 6.76 23.71 22.37
N ALA A 92 6.57 24.98 22.73
CA ALA A 92 5.27 25.48 23.17
C ALA A 92 4.17 25.36 22.10
N ASP A 93 4.54 25.31 20.82
CA ASP A 93 3.61 25.13 19.71
C ASP A 93 3.24 23.65 19.50
N LEU A 94 3.98 22.69 20.06
CA LEU A 94 3.70 21.26 19.99
C LEU A 94 2.80 20.78 21.13
N ILE A 95 2.69 21.57 22.22
CA ILE A 95 1.98 21.19 23.44
C ILE A 95 0.50 21.60 23.34
N TYR A 96 -0.38 20.58 23.44
CA TYR A 96 -1.81 20.82 23.61
C TYR A 96 -2.12 21.46 24.98
N ARG A 97 -2.91 22.54 24.98
CA ARG A 97 -3.37 23.20 26.21
C ARG A 97 -4.88 23.34 26.17
N GLU A 98 -5.54 22.59 27.05
CA GLU A 98 -7.00 22.56 27.10
C GLU A 98 -7.61 23.97 27.24
N GLY A 99 -8.58 24.26 26.39
CA GLY A 99 -9.29 25.54 26.36
C GLY A 99 -8.50 26.78 25.85
N SER A 100 -7.19 26.60 25.50
CA SER A 100 -6.36 27.72 25.05
C SER A 100 -5.62 27.51 23.74
N TYR A 101 -5.07 26.32 23.49
CA TYR A 101 -4.29 26.06 22.28
C TYR A 101 -4.33 24.58 21.89
N ASP A 102 -4.66 24.36 20.63
CA ASP A 102 -4.66 23.02 20.00
C ASP A 102 -3.73 23.03 18.79
N PRO A 103 -2.56 22.34 18.86
CA PRO A 103 -1.60 22.28 17.75
C PRO A 103 -2.17 21.62 16.50
N TYR A 104 -3.19 20.77 16.61
CA TYR A 104 -3.83 20.15 15.45
C TYR A 104 -4.67 21.12 14.62
N ASN A 105 -5.09 22.23 15.22
CA ASN A 105 -5.82 23.31 14.54
C ASN A 105 -4.90 24.38 13.94
N ASN A 106 -3.59 24.28 14.14
CA ASN A 106 -2.62 25.20 13.57
C ASN A 106 -2.18 24.72 12.16
N ALA A 107 -2.71 25.37 11.12
CA ALA A 107 -2.43 25.03 9.72
C ALA A 107 -0.95 25.16 9.30
N ASN A 108 -0.14 25.88 10.09
CA ASN A 108 1.29 26.08 9.83
C ASN A 108 2.17 24.98 10.45
N LEU A 109 1.61 24.10 11.27
CA LEU A 109 2.34 23.02 11.90
C LEU A 109 2.16 21.70 11.14
N PRO A 110 3.26 21.02 10.79
CA PRO A 110 3.18 19.66 10.28
C PRO A 110 2.64 18.69 11.36
N TRP A 111 1.76 17.79 10.99
CA TRP A 111 1.15 16.83 11.93
C TRP A 111 2.15 15.84 12.54
N MET A 112 3.19 15.45 11.79
CA MET A 112 4.17 14.49 12.24
C MET A 112 4.91 14.92 13.51
N PRO A 113 5.49 16.15 13.62
CA PRO A 113 6.05 16.68 14.86
C PRO A 113 5.05 16.71 16.01
N VAL A 114 3.81 17.15 15.76
CA VAL A 114 2.78 17.23 16.81
C VAL A 114 2.45 15.85 17.37
N LEU A 115 2.25 14.86 16.50
CA LEU A 115 1.99 13.46 16.90
C LEU A 115 3.20 12.85 17.59
N GLY A 116 4.41 13.08 17.06
CA GLY A 116 5.65 12.55 17.62
C GLY A 116 5.94 13.08 19.00
N TYR A 117 5.78 14.40 19.22
CA TYR A 117 5.95 15.00 20.53
C TYR A 117 4.95 14.44 21.55
N LYS A 118 3.67 14.39 21.19
CA LYS A 118 2.61 13.84 22.03
C LYS A 118 2.82 12.34 22.33
N GLY A 119 3.39 11.60 21.39
CA GLY A 119 3.68 10.16 21.52
C GLY A 119 5.01 9.86 22.24
N GLY A 120 5.77 10.88 22.67
CA GLY A 120 7.08 10.68 23.33
C GLY A 120 8.20 10.20 22.39
N TYR A 121 8.04 10.37 21.07
CA TYR A 121 9.07 9.96 20.11
C TYR A 121 10.32 10.83 20.15
N PHE A 122 10.22 12.04 20.69
CA PHE A 122 11.33 12.96 20.85
C PHE A 122 11.05 13.95 22.00
N GLY A 123 12.10 14.58 22.50
CA GLY A 123 12.07 15.63 23.50
C GLY A 123 13.03 16.75 23.17
N SER A 124 12.87 17.90 23.84
CA SER A 124 13.76 19.05 23.66
C SER A 124 15.10 18.83 24.34
N TYR A 125 16.18 19.30 23.75
CA TYR A 125 17.46 19.39 24.45
C TYR A 125 17.36 20.37 25.61
N PRO A 126 18.03 20.10 26.76
CA PRO A 126 18.04 21.03 27.88
C PRO A 126 18.52 22.43 27.46
N GLY A 127 17.72 23.45 27.79
CA GLY A 127 18.04 24.86 27.47
C GLY A 127 17.73 25.30 26.05
N THR A 128 17.04 24.47 25.24
CA THR A 128 16.56 24.84 23.92
C THR A 128 15.05 24.65 23.82
N ASP A 129 14.41 25.45 22.97
CA ASP A 129 12.95 25.41 22.76
C ASP A 129 12.59 24.89 21.35
N SER A 130 13.58 24.58 20.50
CA SER A 130 13.36 24.24 19.10
C SER A 130 14.37 23.24 18.53
N GLU A 131 15.22 22.67 19.40
CA GLU A 131 16.14 21.61 19.07
C GLU A 131 15.75 20.34 19.81
N TYR A 132 15.71 19.22 19.11
CA TYR A 132 15.10 17.99 19.60
C TYR A 132 16.06 16.80 19.45
N HIS A 133 15.96 15.87 20.39
CA HIS A 133 16.62 14.58 20.37
C HIS A 133 15.58 13.46 20.28
N SER A 134 15.98 12.30 19.76
CA SER A 134 15.17 11.08 19.80
C SER A 134 14.69 10.77 21.23
N GLY A 135 13.51 10.24 21.38
CA GLY A 135 13.00 9.72 22.65
C GLY A 135 13.71 8.46 23.13
N PHE A 136 14.47 7.80 22.23
CA PHE A 136 15.25 6.60 22.55
C PHE A 136 16.70 6.97 22.77
N GLY A 137 17.11 7.01 24.03
CA GLY A 137 18.46 7.38 24.44
C GLY A 137 18.53 7.69 25.93
N GLU A 138 19.70 8.07 26.39
CA GLU A 138 19.96 8.45 27.78
C GLU A 138 20.80 9.72 27.87
N MET A 139 20.63 10.44 28.94
CA MET A 139 21.48 11.60 29.27
C MET A 139 22.83 11.08 29.85
N GLY A 140 23.91 11.36 29.12
CA GLY A 140 25.25 11.03 29.60
C GLY A 140 25.71 11.91 30.78
N ASN A 141 26.78 11.49 31.44
CA ASN A 141 27.37 12.22 32.59
C ASN A 141 27.87 13.64 32.25
N ASN A 142 28.03 13.97 31.00
CA ASN A 142 28.44 15.28 30.47
C ASN A 142 27.26 16.13 29.97
N GLU A 143 26.04 15.79 30.38
CA GLU A 143 24.79 16.44 29.93
C GLU A 143 24.56 16.38 28.41
N GLN A 144 25.22 15.44 27.73
CA GLN A 144 24.96 15.17 26.30
C GLN A 144 23.95 14.02 26.15
N TRP A 145 23.07 14.17 25.22
CA TRP A 145 22.15 13.12 24.85
C TRP A 145 22.86 12.04 24.01
N ASN A 146 22.80 10.81 24.46
CA ASN A 146 23.30 9.63 23.75
C ASN A 146 22.09 8.88 23.19
N GLY A 147 21.79 9.08 21.91
CA GLY A 147 20.71 8.38 21.23
C GLY A 147 21.06 6.90 21.00
N TYR A 148 20.07 6.04 21.13
CA TYR A 148 20.18 4.62 20.79
C TYR A 148 19.84 4.40 19.32
N SER A 149 20.69 3.66 18.62
CA SER A 149 20.37 3.13 17.29
C SER A 149 19.57 1.85 17.43
N PRO A 150 18.58 1.59 16.59
CA PRO A 150 17.89 0.31 16.62
C PRO A 150 18.81 -0.84 16.19
N ASP A 151 18.84 -1.91 16.98
CA ASP A 151 19.59 -3.13 16.65
C ASP A 151 19.03 -3.78 15.40
N ARG A 152 17.73 -3.68 15.25
CA ARG A 152 17.02 -4.21 14.12
C ARG A 152 15.83 -3.33 13.77
N THR A 153 15.68 -3.08 12.48
CA THR A 153 14.49 -2.45 11.90
C THR A 153 13.85 -3.41 10.92
N SER A 154 12.55 -3.49 10.93
CA SER A 154 11.80 -4.29 9.96
C SER A 154 10.59 -3.56 9.40
N LEU A 155 10.35 -3.74 8.10
CA LEU A 155 9.19 -3.28 7.37
C LEU A 155 8.51 -4.48 6.74
N ASN A 156 7.30 -4.79 7.18
CA ASN A 156 6.48 -5.87 6.64
C ASN A 156 5.35 -5.27 5.84
N VAL A 157 5.27 -5.59 4.56
CA VAL A 157 4.24 -5.08 3.66
C VAL A 157 3.41 -6.21 3.10
N THR A 158 2.10 -6.09 3.24
CA THR A 158 1.11 -6.99 2.65
C THR A 158 0.26 -6.20 1.67
N GLU A 159 0.29 -6.59 0.42
CA GLU A 159 -0.57 -6.04 -0.63
C GLU A 159 -1.63 -7.06 -1.02
N LYS A 160 -2.86 -6.60 -1.24
CA LYS A 160 -4.01 -7.40 -1.65
C LYS A 160 -4.83 -6.65 -2.67
N GLY A 161 -5.52 -7.40 -3.52
CA GLY A 161 -6.46 -6.84 -4.47
C GLY A 161 -6.26 -7.34 -5.89
N ALA A 162 -7.04 -6.77 -6.80
CA ALA A 162 -7.02 -7.13 -8.21
C ALA A 162 -7.53 -5.99 -9.08
N VAL A 163 -7.27 -6.10 -10.38
CA VAL A 163 -7.95 -5.37 -11.44
C VAL A 163 -8.77 -6.38 -12.22
N ASP A 164 -10.07 -6.27 -12.14
CA ASP A 164 -11.02 -7.15 -12.79
C ASP A 164 -11.78 -6.40 -13.90
N GLN A 165 -12.01 -7.06 -15.03
CA GLN A 165 -12.72 -6.49 -16.16
C GLN A 165 -13.89 -7.38 -16.55
N TYR A 166 -15.05 -6.77 -16.71
CA TYR A 166 -16.28 -7.36 -17.19
C TYR A 166 -16.57 -6.83 -18.58
N ASN A 167 -16.78 -7.73 -19.56
CA ASN A 167 -17.08 -7.34 -20.93
C ASN A 167 -18.43 -7.87 -21.33
N PHE A 168 -19.18 -7.03 -22.05
CA PHE A 168 -20.46 -7.34 -22.67
C PHE A 168 -20.34 -7.05 -24.16
N SER A 169 -20.46 -8.08 -24.97
CA SER A 169 -20.28 -7.99 -26.43
C SER A 169 -21.58 -8.35 -27.14
N PHE A 170 -21.87 -7.62 -28.17
CA PHE A 170 -22.95 -7.93 -29.12
C PHE A 170 -22.40 -7.82 -30.53
N ALA A 171 -22.79 -8.77 -31.38
CA ALA A 171 -22.51 -8.72 -32.81
C ALA A 171 -23.63 -9.28 -33.63
N THR A 172 -23.79 -8.76 -34.84
CA THR A 172 -24.80 -9.23 -35.82
C THR A 172 -24.19 -9.38 -37.21
N ASN A 173 -24.70 -10.36 -37.94
CA ASN A 173 -24.36 -10.60 -39.33
C ASN A 173 -25.60 -10.25 -40.19
N ILE A 174 -25.40 -9.35 -41.14
CA ILE A 174 -26.44 -8.87 -42.04
C ILE A 174 -26.13 -9.37 -43.45
N SER A 175 -26.98 -10.28 -43.96
CA SER A 175 -26.92 -10.83 -45.33
C SER A 175 -25.57 -11.42 -45.71
N ASN A 176 -24.72 -11.82 -44.77
CA ASN A 176 -23.34 -12.28 -44.95
C ASN A 176 -22.41 -11.25 -45.65
N VAL A 177 -22.81 -9.99 -45.67
CA VAL A 177 -22.08 -8.89 -46.31
C VAL A 177 -21.57 -7.88 -45.28
N VAL A 178 -22.37 -7.59 -44.26
CA VAL A 178 -22.06 -6.61 -43.22
C VAL A 178 -22.04 -7.27 -41.87
N PHE A 179 -20.96 -7.07 -41.10
CA PHE A 179 -20.85 -7.51 -39.73
C PHE A 179 -20.67 -6.28 -38.84
N ILE A 180 -21.55 -6.15 -37.85
CA ILE A 180 -21.53 -5.02 -36.89
C ILE A 180 -21.40 -5.61 -35.50
N GLY A 181 -20.52 -5.04 -34.69
CA GLY A 181 -20.34 -5.43 -33.30
C GLY A 181 -20.04 -4.24 -32.42
N ALA A 182 -20.42 -4.39 -31.15
CA ALA A 182 -20.09 -3.45 -30.08
C ALA A 182 -19.65 -4.23 -28.84
N ASN A 183 -18.74 -3.65 -28.09
CA ASN A 183 -18.27 -4.17 -26.81
C ASN A 183 -18.29 -3.07 -25.75
N LEU A 184 -18.84 -3.38 -24.59
CA LEU A 184 -18.77 -2.54 -23.40
C LEU A 184 -17.89 -3.25 -22.37
N ALA A 185 -16.81 -2.58 -21.95
CA ALA A 185 -15.91 -3.06 -20.90
C ALA A 185 -16.05 -2.19 -19.65
N VAL A 186 -16.24 -2.85 -18.51
CA VAL A 186 -16.25 -2.22 -17.18
C VAL A 186 -15.09 -2.77 -16.40
N THR A 187 -14.22 -1.90 -15.89
CA THR A 187 -13.05 -2.28 -15.09
C THR A 187 -13.28 -1.87 -13.65
N ASP A 188 -13.08 -2.82 -12.74
CA ASP A 188 -13.09 -2.64 -11.29
C ASP A 188 -11.66 -2.76 -10.75
N ILE A 189 -11.27 -1.84 -9.87
CA ILE A 189 -9.95 -1.83 -9.25
C ILE A 189 -10.14 -1.85 -7.74
N ASN A 190 -9.67 -2.93 -7.12
CA ASN A 190 -9.59 -3.06 -5.68
C ASN A 190 -8.11 -3.22 -5.27
N TYR A 191 -7.64 -2.35 -4.37
CA TYR A 191 -6.28 -2.40 -3.87
C TYR A 191 -6.24 -2.01 -2.40
N SER A 192 -5.52 -2.81 -1.61
CA SER A 192 -5.26 -2.56 -0.21
C SER A 192 -3.80 -2.87 0.09
N THR A 193 -3.16 -2.00 0.86
CA THR A 193 -1.84 -2.24 1.43
C THR A 193 -1.89 -2.10 2.94
N SER A 194 -1.19 -2.98 3.63
CA SER A 194 -0.94 -2.91 5.07
C SER A 194 0.55 -2.95 5.28
N THR A 195 1.06 -1.97 6.00
CA THR A 195 2.47 -1.82 6.30
C THR A 195 2.66 -1.76 7.81
N ILE A 196 3.56 -2.60 8.33
CA ILE A 196 3.97 -2.61 9.73
C ILE A 196 5.46 -2.31 9.74
N TYR A 197 5.84 -1.29 10.48
CA TYR A 197 7.21 -0.89 10.73
C TYR A 197 7.53 -1.13 12.19
N ASP A 198 8.63 -1.83 12.46
CA ASP A 198 9.06 -2.19 13.82
C ASP A 198 10.55 -1.85 13.99
N GLU A 199 10.91 -1.35 15.16
CA GLU A 199 12.27 -1.15 15.62
C GLU A 199 12.48 -1.89 16.94
N GLU A 200 13.59 -2.60 17.03
CA GLU A 200 14.02 -3.33 18.24
C GLU A 200 15.27 -2.63 18.80
N PHE A 201 15.23 -2.32 20.10
CA PHE A 201 16.34 -1.72 20.84
C PHE A 201 16.72 -2.65 22.01
N SER A 202 17.98 -3.02 22.14
CA SER A 202 18.46 -3.91 23.20
C SER A 202 19.01 -3.19 24.43
N GLY A 203 19.08 -1.86 24.42
CA GLY A 203 19.83 -1.05 25.36
C GLY A 203 19.04 -0.13 26.31
N GLY A 204 17.77 -0.40 26.60
CA GLY A 204 17.01 0.43 27.54
C GLY A 204 16.24 -0.40 28.55
N ASP A 205 16.45 -0.15 29.85
CA ASP A 205 15.46 -0.53 30.88
C ASP A 205 14.21 0.37 30.67
N HIS A 206 13.10 -0.26 30.30
CA HIS A 206 11.81 0.40 30.09
C HIS A 206 10.97 0.38 31.36
#